data_438a89291f653e70a56619156c93dc97
#
_entry.id   438a89291f653e70a56619156c93dc97
#
_cell.length_a   1.000
_cell.length_b   1.000
_cell.length_c   1.000
_cell.angle_alpha   90.00
_cell.angle_beta   90.00
_cell.angle_gamma   90.00
#
_symmetry.space_group_name_H-M   'P 1'
#
loop_
_entity.id
_entity.type
_entity.pdbx_description
1 polymer ?
#
loop_
_entity_poly.entity_id
_entity_poly.type
_entity_poly.pdbx_seq_one_letter_code
_entity_poly.pdbx_strand_id
1 'polypeptide(L)'
;MSGHHAYQMYAHVTWHTWKRVGCVDAAAAIDVRSAVASACQATGVRVFRDAVLANHVHPVVSFRPDIRLSDFVRLAKSVAATRVSRRVTGTVRWARGYFVTTIHKRDLSRATRYVADQFQRHPDLIPRNSRRPGML
;
A
#
# COMPACT_ATOMS: atom_id res chain seq x y z
N MET A 1 14.10 -23.09 25.10
CA MET A 1 15.22 -22.35 24.52
C MET A 1 14.77 -21.71 23.20
N SER A 2 14.90 -20.43 23.11
CA SER A 2 14.60 -19.76 21.87
C SER A 2 15.79 -19.89 20.92
N GLY A 3 15.53 -20.33 19.70
CA GLY A 3 16.52 -20.28 18.64
C GLY A 3 16.83 -18.83 18.27
N HIS A 4 18.01 -18.60 17.73
CA HIS A 4 18.37 -17.30 17.18
C HIS A 4 18.00 -17.26 15.70
N HIS A 5 17.08 -16.34 15.36
CA HIS A 5 16.71 -16.09 13.97
C HIS A 5 17.18 -14.70 13.60
N ALA A 6 18.13 -14.62 12.71
CA ALA A 6 18.62 -13.35 12.19
C ALA A 6 18.26 -13.25 10.70
N TYR A 7 17.44 -12.28 10.35
CA TYR A 7 17.09 -12.00 8.96
C TYR A 7 16.91 -10.50 8.77
N GLN A 8 17.27 -10.04 7.59
CA GLN A 8 17.17 -8.63 7.20
C GLN A 8 16.58 -8.58 5.79
N MET A 9 15.30 -8.92 5.71
CA MET A 9 14.59 -8.97 4.44
C MET A 9 13.67 -7.77 4.35
N TYR A 10 13.97 -6.90 3.40
CA TYR A 10 13.23 -5.67 3.14
C TYR A 10 12.85 -5.61 1.67
N ALA A 11 11.74 -4.99 1.39
CA ALA A 11 11.28 -4.81 0.02
C ALA A 11 10.47 -3.52 -0.13
N HIS A 12 10.55 -2.95 -1.33
CA HIS A 12 9.63 -1.94 -1.79
C HIS A 12 8.58 -2.65 -2.64
N VAL A 13 7.34 -2.56 -2.23
CA VAL A 13 6.21 -3.20 -2.90
C VAL A 13 5.33 -2.11 -3.51
N THR A 14 4.84 -2.34 -4.73
CA THR A 14 3.97 -1.37 -5.40
C THR A 14 2.86 -2.11 -6.12
N TRP A 15 1.63 -1.62 -6.00
CA TRP A 15 0.53 -2.08 -6.84
C TRP A 15 -0.32 -0.89 -7.31
N HIS A 16 -0.97 -1.08 -8.44
CA HIS A 16 -1.66 -0.01 -9.15
C HIS A 16 -3.15 -0.30 -9.30
N THR A 17 -3.91 0.76 -9.47
CA THR A 17 -5.31 0.65 -9.90
C THR A 17 -5.39 0.17 -11.34
N TRP A 18 -6.54 -0.40 -11.69
CA TRP A 18 -6.83 -0.82 -13.07
C TRP A 18 -6.66 0.35 -14.02
N LYS A 19 -5.87 0.14 -15.07
CA LYS A 19 -5.53 1.16 -16.07
C LYS A 19 -4.98 2.46 -15.47
N ARG A 20 -4.44 2.39 -14.24
CA ARG A 20 -3.90 3.55 -13.50
C ARG A 20 -4.90 4.70 -13.33
N VAL A 21 -6.19 4.36 -13.24
CA VAL A 21 -7.23 5.35 -12.99
C VAL A 21 -7.06 5.92 -11.58
N GLY A 22 -7.11 7.24 -11.45
CA GLY A 22 -6.98 7.93 -10.16
C GLY A 22 -8.25 7.86 -9.33
N CYS A 23 -8.67 6.66 -8.96
CA CYS A 23 -9.93 6.41 -8.26
C CYS A 23 -9.81 6.39 -6.72
N VAL A 24 -8.60 6.46 -6.18
CA VAL A 24 -8.41 6.50 -4.72
C VAL A 24 -8.50 7.96 -4.27
N ASP A 25 -9.67 8.33 -3.75
CA ASP A 25 -9.89 9.64 -3.14
C ASP A 25 -9.40 9.64 -1.68
N ALA A 26 -9.56 10.76 -0.99
CA ALA A 26 -9.07 10.89 0.39
C ALA A 26 -9.72 9.88 1.33
N ALA A 27 -11.02 9.61 1.18
CA ALA A 27 -11.73 8.63 1.99
C ALA A 27 -11.26 7.19 1.68
N ALA A 28 -11.11 6.86 0.40
CA ALA A 28 -10.61 5.56 -0.03
C ALA A 28 -9.17 5.34 0.44
N ALA A 29 -8.33 6.38 0.48
CA ALA A 29 -6.96 6.27 0.98
C ALA A 29 -6.92 5.84 2.45
N ILE A 30 -7.85 6.29 3.28
CA ILE A 30 -7.99 5.85 4.67
C ILE A 30 -8.30 4.35 4.72
N ASP A 31 -9.22 3.89 3.88
CA ASP A 31 -9.57 2.46 3.79
C ASP A 31 -8.39 1.62 3.29
N VAL A 32 -7.63 2.11 2.32
CA VAL A 32 -6.44 1.42 1.81
C VAL A 32 -5.39 1.28 2.91
N ARG A 33 -5.10 2.34 3.65
CA ARG A 33 -4.15 2.29 4.77
C ARG A 33 -4.59 1.32 5.85
N SER A 34 -5.86 1.35 6.19
CA SER A 34 -6.46 0.45 7.17
C SER A 34 -6.36 -1.01 6.69
N ALA A 35 -6.58 -1.26 5.40
CA ALA A 35 -6.44 -2.57 4.79
C ALA A 35 -4.99 -3.08 4.82
N VAL A 36 -4.03 -2.21 4.54
CA VAL A 36 -2.60 -2.54 4.65
C VAL A 36 -2.25 -2.94 6.08
N ALA A 37 -2.74 -2.19 7.08
CA ALA A 37 -2.52 -2.51 8.49
C ALA A 37 -3.12 -3.88 8.86
N SER A 38 -4.32 -4.19 8.38
CA SER A 38 -4.96 -5.49 8.60
C SER A 38 -4.17 -6.63 7.96
N ALA A 39 -3.67 -6.42 6.75
CA ALA A 39 -2.83 -7.40 6.06
C ALA A 39 -1.50 -7.63 6.80
N CYS A 40 -0.92 -6.59 7.37
CA CYS A 40 0.27 -6.71 8.23
C CYS A 40 0.00 -7.61 9.44
N GLN A 41 -1.10 -7.39 10.14
CA GLN A 41 -1.47 -8.22 11.30
C GLN A 41 -1.69 -9.68 10.90
N ALA A 42 -2.34 -9.93 9.78
CA ALA A 42 -2.67 -11.28 9.33
C ALA A 42 -1.45 -12.05 8.85
N THR A 43 -0.45 -11.38 8.28
CA THR A 43 0.70 -12.02 7.63
C THR A 43 2.01 -11.90 8.40
N GLY A 44 2.11 -10.95 9.33
CA GLY A 44 3.35 -10.66 10.03
C GLY A 44 4.31 -9.74 9.26
N VAL A 45 3.90 -9.20 8.12
CA VAL A 45 4.65 -8.18 7.41
C VAL A 45 4.63 -6.88 8.23
N ARG A 46 5.74 -6.17 8.28
CA ARG A 46 5.85 -4.87 8.95
C ARG A 46 6.08 -3.78 7.91
N VAL A 47 5.30 -2.71 8.00
CA VAL A 47 5.45 -1.55 7.13
C VAL A 47 6.26 -0.47 7.86
N PHE A 48 7.36 -0.03 7.26
CA PHE A 48 8.17 1.09 7.76
C PHE A 48 7.61 2.42 7.29
N ARG A 49 7.19 2.46 6.03
CA ARG A 49 6.61 3.64 5.43
C ARG A 49 5.72 3.21 4.29
N ASP A 50 4.60 3.90 4.12
CA ASP A 50 3.75 3.72 2.95
C ASP A 50 3.37 5.07 2.35
N ALA A 51 2.97 5.05 1.09
CA ALA A 51 2.33 6.17 0.43
C ALA A 51 1.17 5.62 -0.38
N VAL A 52 0.00 6.19 -0.16
CA VAL A 52 -1.20 5.88 -0.92
C VAL A 52 -1.49 7.05 -1.83
N LEU A 53 -1.29 6.84 -3.14
CA LEU A 53 -1.57 7.83 -4.17
C LEU A 53 -2.90 7.50 -4.85
N ALA A 54 -3.38 8.40 -5.69
CA ALA A 54 -4.69 8.24 -6.33
C ALA A 54 -4.78 6.98 -7.21
N ASN A 55 -3.66 6.48 -7.71
CA ASN A 55 -3.62 5.33 -8.64
C ASN A 55 -2.65 4.23 -8.26
N HIS A 56 -1.96 4.33 -7.13
CA HIS A 56 -1.04 3.27 -6.69
C HIS A 56 -0.67 3.39 -5.21
N VAL A 57 -0.11 2.31 -4.67
CA VAL A 57 0.27 2.18 -3.27
C VAL A 57 1.73 1.72 -3.21
N HIS A 58 2.54 2.31 -2.28
CA HIS A 58 3.98 2.05 -2.13
C HIS A 58 4.36 1.76 -0.69
N PRO A 59 4.20 0.57 -0.15
CA PRO A 59 4.78 0.26 1.15
C PRO A 59 6.25 -0.17 1.03
N VAL A 60 7.06 0.27 1.99
CA VAL A 60 8.37 -0.31 2.27
C VAL A 60 8.20 -1.23 3.48
N VAL A 61 8.53 -2.48 3.32
CA VAL A 61 8.22 -3.53 4.29
C VAL A 61 9.44 -4.31 4.72
N SER A 62 9.36 -4.90 5.92
CA SER A 62 10.22 -6.03 6.31
C SER A 62 9.34 -7.27 6.49
N PHE A 63 9.95 -8.43 6.27
CA PHE A 63 9.22 -9.69 6.36
C PHE A 63 10.16 -10.83 6.74
N ARG A 64 9.58 -11.87 7.36
CA ARG A 64 10.32 -13.09 7.71
C ARG A 64 10.43 -13.99 6.49
N PRO A 65 11.45 -14.88 6.46
CA PRO A 65 11.66 -15.80 5.34
C PRO A 65 10.48 -16.74 5.04
N ASP A 66 9.63 -17.00 6.05
CA ASP A 66 8.47 -17.89 5.93
C ASP A 66 7.21 -17.17 5.43
N ILE A 67 7.28 -15.86 5.16
CA ILE A 67 6.15 -15.05 4.71
C ILE A 67 6.16 -14.94 3.19
N ARG A 68 4.97 -15.10 2.60
CA ARG A 68 4.75 -14.86 1.18
C ARG A 68 4.21 -13.44 1.01
N LEU A 69 4.98 -12.57 0.38
CA LEU A 69 4.55 -11.20 0.09
C LEU A 69 3.31 -11.16 -0.80
N SER A 70 3.11 -12.18 -1.64
CA SER A 70 1.90 -12.30 -2.44
C SER A 70 0.63 -12.39 -1.58
N ASP A 71 0.69 -13.05 -0.42
CA ASP A 71 -0.44 -13.13 0.50
C ASP A 71 -0.74 -11.75 1.12
N PHE A 72 0.30 -11.03 1.50
CA PHE A 72 0.17 -9.67 2.02
C PHE A 72 -0.52 -8.75 1.01
N VAL A 73 -0.04 -8.72 -0.23
CA VAL A 73 -0.61 -7.87 -1.29
C VAL A 73 -2.05 -8.26 -1.59
N ARG A 74 -2.33 -9.57 -1.72
CA ARG A 74 -3.67 -10.07 -1.99
C ARG A 74 -4.66 -9.64 -0.91
N LEU A 75 -4.29 -9.78 0.36
CA LEU A 75 -5.13 -9.36 1.48
C LEU A 75 -5.33 -7.85 1.48
N ALA A 76 -4.27 -7.06 1.32
CA ALA A 76 -4.37 -5.61 1.29
C ALA A 76 -5.31 -5.13 0.19
N LYS A 77 -5.19 -5.67 -1.01
CA LYS A 77 -6.06 -5.36 -2.14
C LYS A 77 -7.52 -5.73 -1.87
N SER A 78 -7.74 -6.96 -1.42
CA SER A 78 -9.09 -7.51 -1.20
C SER A 78 -9.82 -6.75 -0.10
N VAL A 79 -9.17 -6.52 1.02
CA VAL A 79 -9.77 -5.81 2.16
C VAL A 79 -10.03 -4.35 1.79
N ALA A 80 -9.10 -3.70 1.08
CA ALA A 80 -9.30 -2.32 0.62
C ALA A 80 -10.51 -2.19 -0.30
N ALA A 81 -10.60 -3.05 -1.31
CA ALA A 81 -11.72 -3.04 -2.26
C ALA A 81 -13.05 -3.25 -1.55
N THR A 82 -13.11 -4.19 -0.59
CA THR A 82 -14.33 -4.45 0.19
C THR A 82 -14.73 -3.24 1.04
N ARG A 83 -13.78 -2.62 1.74
CA ARG A 83 -14.06 -1.46 2.59
C ARG A 83 -14.53 -0.26 1.77
N VAL A 84 -13.88 0.00 0.65
CA VAL A 84 -14.25 1.11 -0.24
C VAL A 84 -15.62 0.89 -0.85
N SER A 85 -15.96 -0.35 -1.25
CA SER A 85 -17.25 -0.66 -1.87
C SER A 85 -18.45 -0.47 -0.93
N ARG A 86 -18.22 -0.45 0.38
CA ARG A 86 -19.26 -0.17 1.38
C ARG A 86 -19.63 1.30 1.46
N ARG A 87 -18.86 2.18 0.82
CA ARG A 87 -19.17 3.60 0.75
C ARG A 87 -20.17 3.87 -0.37
N VAL A 88 -20.97 4.93 -0.21
CA VAL A 88 -22.00 5.31 -1.18
C VAL A 88 -21.40 5.72 -2.53
N THR A 89 -20.16 6.17 -2.55
CA THR A 89 -19.54 6.80 -3.73
C THR A 89 -18.24 6.17 -4.20
N GLY A 90 -17.80 5.06 -3.60
CA GLY A 90 -16.44 4.60 -3.87
C GLY A 90 -16.36 3.19 -4.42
N THR A 91 -15.64 3.03 -5.51
CA THR A 91 -15.12 1.74 -5.95
C THR A 91 -13.64 1.88 -6.26
N VAL A 92 -12.85 0.91 -5.82
CA VAL A 92 -11.45 0.80 -6.20
C VAL A 92 -11.28 -0.54 -6.88
N ARG A 93 -10.78 -0.50 -8.11
CA ARG A 93 -10.42 -1.69 -8.87
C ARG A 93 -8.92 -1.73 -9.04
N TRP A 94 -8.31 -2.81 -8.59
CA TRP A 94 -6.88 -3.01 -8.71
C TRP A 94 -6.52 -3.70 -10.03
N ALA A 95 -5.39 -3.31 -10.61
CA ALA A 95 -4.75 -4.09 -11.67
C ALA A 95 -4.27 -5.42 -11.08
N ARG A 96 -4.10 -6.43 -11.91
CA ARG A 96 -3.50 -7.70 -11.50
C ARG A 96 -2.03 -7.50 -11.19
N GLY A 97 -1.54 -8.25 -10.23
CA GLY A 97 -0.13 -8.29 -9.92
C GLY A 97 0.35 -7.14 -9.04
N TYR A 98 1.65 -7.10 -8.88
CA TYR A 98 2.35 -6.12 -8.06
C TYR A 98 3.83 -6.15 -8.43
N PHE A 99 4.57 -5.11 -8.03
CA PHE A 99 6.02 -5.05 -8.19
C PHE A 99 6.67 -5.18 -6.84
N VAL A 100 7.76 -5.96 -6.76
CA VAL A 100 8.59 -6.08 -5.56
C VAL A 100 10.04 -5.88 -5.96
N THR A 101 10.70 -4.97 -5.26
CA THR A 101 12.14 -4.79 -5.34
C THR A 101 12.72 -5.02 -3.96
N THR A 102 13.64 -5.96 -3.84
CA THR A 102 14.32 -6.19 -2.56
C THR A 102 15.26 -5.03 -2.25
N ILE A 103 15.38 -4.72 -0.96
CA ILE A 103 16.18 -3.59 -0.47
C ILE A 103 17.21 -4.13 0.49
N HIS A 104 18.47 -3.77 0.28
CA HIS A 104 19.52 -4.05 1.25
C HIS A 104 19.31 -3.12 2.47
N LYS A 105 19.62 -3.62 3.66
CA LYS A 105 19.47 -2.85 4.91
C LYS A 105 20.11 -1.46 4.82
N ARG A 106 21.28 -1.34 4.21
CA ARG A 106 21.97 -0.04 4.04
C ARG A 106 21.19 0.97 3.21
N ASP A 107 20.28 0.52 2.35
CA ASP A 107 19.47 1.38 1.48
C ASP A 107 18.07 1.65 2.04
N LEU A 108 17.73 1.09 3.20
CA LEU A 108 16.40 1.18 3.79
C LEU A 108 15.99 2.64 4.06
N SER A 109 16.88 3.44 4.62
CA SER A 109 16.64 4.88 4.86
C SER A 109 16.31 5.62 3.57
N ARG A 110 17.05 5.35 2.51
CA ARG A 110 16.86 5.98 1.20
C ARG A 110 15.50 5.59 0.61
N ALA A 111 15.17 4.30 0.67
CA ALA A 111 13.89 3.80 0.18
C ALA A 111 12.71 4.39 0.96
N THR A 112 12.82 4.48 2.27
CA THR A 112 11.81 5.08 3.14
C THR A 112 11.60 6.55 2.81
N ARG A 113 12.69 7.29 2.60
CA ARG A 113 12.64 8.69 2.19
C ARG A 113 12.00 8.87 0.82
N TYR A 114 12.34 8.01 -0.13
CA TYR A 114 11.74 8.02 -1.46
C TYR A 114 10.21 7.87 -1.38
N VAL A 115 9.72 6.94 -0.57
CA VAL A 115 8.27 6.75 -0.38
C VAL A 115 7.64 7.97 0.32
N ALA A 116 8.30 8.52 1.32
CA ALA A 116 7.81 9.71 2.01
C ALA A 116 7.68 10.92 1.08
N ASP A 117 8.52 11.02 0.05
CA ASP A 117 8.56 12.15 -0.88
C ASP A 117 7.59 11.99 -2.06
N GLN A 118 6.82 10.89 -2.14
CA GLN A 118 5.94 10.61 -3.29
C GLN A 118 4.89 11.72 -3.51
N PHE A 119 4.34 12.27 -2.45
CA PHE A 119 3.34 13.34 -2.57
C PHE A 119 3.92 14.64 -3.12
N GLN A 120 5.19 14.93 -2.83
CA GLN A 120 5.88 16.09 -3.38
C GLN A 120 6.24 15.87 -4.86
N ARG A 121 6.62 14.64 -5.23
CA ARG A 121 6.98 14.28 -6.60
C ARG A 121 5.76 14.18 -7.52
N HIS A 122 4.61 13.79 -6.97
CA HIS A 122 3.37 13.56 -7.72
C HIS A 122 2.20 14.30 -7.05
N PRO A 123 2.21 15.65 -7.05
CA PRO A 123 1.15 16.41 -6.40
C PRO A 123 -0.22 16.21 -7.07
N ASP A 124 -0.22 15.85 -8.34
CA ASP A 124 -1.43 15.52 -9.11
C ASP A 124 -2.07 14.18 -8.66
N LEU A 125 -1.32 13.33 -7.98
CA LEU A 125 -1.77 12.01 -7.51
C LEU A 125 -2.08 11.98 -6.01
N ILE A 126 -2.09 13.11 -5.33
CA ILE A 126 -2.53 13.19 -3.94
C ILE A 126 -4.03 12.88 -3.88
N PRO A 127 -4.46 11.89 -3.07
CA PRO A 127 -5.88 11.60 -2.91
C PRO A 127 -6.64 12.83 -2.40
N ARG A 128 -7.72 13.19 -3.10
CA ARG A 128 -8.52 14.39 -2.79
C ARG A 128 -9.93 13.99 -2.43
N ASN A 129 -10.64 14.89 -1.77
CA ASN A 129 -12.04 14.68 -1.47
C ASN A 129 -12.84 14.60 -2.77
N SER A 130 -13.67 13.57 -2.88
CA SER A 130 -14.60 13.45 -3.99
C SER A 130 -15.69 14.50 -3.88
N ARG A 131 -16.02 15.16 -4.99
CA ARG A 131 -17.20 16.02 -5.05
C ARG A 131 -18.45 15.13 -5.07
N ARG A 132 -19.39 15.40 -4.17
CA ARG A 132 -20.68 14.75 -4.23
C ARG A 132 -21.47 15.29 -5.44
N PRO A 133 -22.21 14.44 -6.16
CA PRO A 133 -23.08 14.92 -7.24
C PRO A 133 -24.04 15.99 -6.69
N GLY A 134 -24.15 17.13 -7.42
CA GLY A 134 -25.04 18.24 -7.01
C GLY A 134 -24.47 19.23 -6.01
N MET A 135 -23.25 19.04 -5.55
CA MET A 135 -22.52 20.05 -4.74
C MET A 135 -21.57 20.84 -5.63
N LEU A 136 -21.80 22.12 -5.68
CA LEU A 136 -20.92 23.08 -6.34
C LEU A 136 -19.84 23.54 -5.37
#